data_7cf55c3cd9376784a19485d77368fd05
#
_entry.id   7cf55c3cd9376784a19485d77368fd05
#
_cell.length_a   1.000
_cell.length_b   1.000
_cell.length_c   1.000
_cell.angle_alpha   90.00
_cell.angle_beta   90.00
_cell.angle_gamma   90.00
#
_symmetry.space_group_name_H-M   'P 1'
#
loop_
_entity.id
_entity.type
_entity.pdbx_description
1 polymer ?
#
loop_
_entity_poly.entity_id
_entity_poly.type
_entity_poly.pdbx_seq_one_letter_code
_entity_poly.pdbx_strand_id
1 'polypeptide(L)'
;MKTDNKPWFWIPFLNFASGLPYAIIISVSVIMYKNLGISNEDIGVYTSLLYLPWVIKPLWSPLIELTGTKRKWFLSMQLLISIAFLVVGFTIPASGFFMMTLAIFWVAAFASASNDIASDGFYLLVLPKEQQSFFLGIRSTFYRLSMLAGNGLIVLLAGYLEHKYGDNTKAWSYTMIIVGLLMTFITLYNFIFTPKDEINASESTDKAHHQNFATVFASFFQKKQIGIILAFILVFRLGESQLLKMLSPFLLDGKELGGMGLDTEAVGIIYGTLGIFALTVGGILGGIALSKHGLTKWMFPMFLTMHLPILGFIGLAHFQPQDIFHLHLNFYFFEINSPLNLYTCITVILEQFGYGFGFTGFMMYLIHVAEGESKTAHYALATGFMALGMMLPGMLSGFIQKYLGYENFFIWVVIATIPGLILSRFLIFPKDFGKKAEEV
;
A
#
# COMPACT_ATOMS: atom_id res chain seq x y z
N MET A 1 -33.35 14.43 16.70
CA MET A 1 -33.66 13.14 16.07
C MET A 1 -32.38 12.37 15.89
N LYS A 2 -32.19 11.25 16.61
CA LYS A 2 -31.03 10.39 16.39
C LYS A 2 -31.23 9.72 15.05
N THR A 3 -30.56 10.17 14.01
CA THR A 3 -30.42 9.41 12.77
C THR A 3 -29.64 8.15 13.13
N ASP A 4 -30.28 7.02 12.96
CA ASP A 4 -29.71 5.70 13.16
C ASP A 4 -28.72 5.46 11.99
N ASN A 5 -27.51 6.04 12.10
CA ASN A 5 -26.51 6.14 11.03
C ASN A 5 -25.86 4.80 10.67
N LYS A 6 -26.40 3.69 11.12
CA LYS A 6 -25.99 2.29 10.82
C LYS A 6 -24.54 2.17 10.29
N PRO A 7 -23.51 2.49 11.12
CA PRO A 7 -22.10 2.57 10.66
C PRO A 7 -21.61 1.30 9.98
N TRP A 8 -22.14 0.14 10.37
CA TRP A 8 -21.83 -1.16 9.78
C TRP A 8 -22.14 -1.28 8.29
N PHE A 9 -23.07 -0.48 7.76
CA PHE A 9 -23.44 -0.55 6.34
C PHE A 9 -22.52 0.29 5.45
N TRP A 10 -21.90 1.35 5.97
CA TRP A 10 -21.10 2.23 5.11
C TRP A 10 -19.59 2.21 5.41
N ILE A 11 -19.16 2.04 6.67
CA ILE A 11 -17.73 2.07 7.03
C ILE A 11 -16.94 0.96 6.31
N PRO A 12 -17.41 -0.31 6.25
CA PRO A 12 -16.72 -1.36 5.54
C PRO A 12 -16.46 -1.03 4.07
N PHE A 13 -17.50 -0.69 3.33
CA PHE A 13 -17.38 -0.45 1.89
C PHE A 13 -16.67 0.86 1.55
N LEU A 14 -16.79 1.89 2.38
CA LEU A 14 -16.03 3.13 2.21
C LEU A 14 -14.53 2.87 2.31
N ASN A 15 -14.08 2.06 3.27
CA ASN A 15 -12.67 1.74 3.44
C ASN A 15 -12.17 0.70 2.43
N PHE A 16 -13.03 -0.21 1.97
CA PHE A 16 -12.71 -1.09 0.86
C PHE A 16 -12.48 -0.28 -0.43
N ALA A 17 -13.32 0.74 -0.69
CA ALA A 17 -13.16 1.67 -1.81
C ALA A 17 -11.89 2.55 -1.72
N SER A 18 -11.28 2.70 -0.56
CA SER A 18 -10.00 3.38 -0.41
C SER A 18 -8.82 2.45 -0.71
N GLY A 19 -8.83 1.24 -0.20
CA GLY A 19 -7.68 0.33 -0.33
C GLY A 19 -7.58 -0.36 -1.70
N LEU A 20 -8.70 -0.69 -2.34
CA LEU A 20 -8.68 -1.41 -3.63
C LEU A 20 -8.00 -0.60 -4.74
N PRO A 21 -8.31 0.70 -4.97
CA PRO A 21 -7.61 1.49 -5.99
C PRO A 21 -6.12 1.61 -5.71
N TYR A 22 -5.72 1.78 -4.46
CA TYR A 22 -4.32 1.82 -4.07
C TYR A 22 -3.60 0.52 -4.46
N ALA A 23 -4.18 -0.65 -4.14
CA ALA A 23 -3.61 -1.95 -4.51
C ALA A 23 -3.45 -2.09 -6.04
N ILE A 24 -4.50 -1.72 -6.81
CA ILE A 24 -4.48 -1.80 -8.27
C ILE A 24 -3.41 -0.87 -8.87
N ILE A 25 -3.36 0.38 -8.44
CA ILE A 25 -2.45 1.40 -9.02
C ILE A 25 -1.00 1.11 -8.66
N ILE A 26 -0.71 0.68 -7.42
CA ILE A 26 0.66 0.60 -6.91
C ILE A 26 1.28 -0.79 -7.14
N SER A 27 0.51 -1.86 -6.99
CA SER A 27 1.03 -3.23 -7.03
C SER A 27 0.57 -4.00 -8.26
N VAL A 28 -0.74 -4.06 -8.52
CA VAL A 28 -1.29 -4.86 -9.63
C VAL A 28 -0.86 -4.31 -10.98
N SER A 29 -0.71 -2.98 -11.11
CA SER A 29 -0.19 -2.35 -12.33
C SER A 29 1.21 -2.86 -12.69
N VAL A 30 2.07 -3.14 -11.70
CA VAL A 30 3.41 -3.69 -11.92
C VAL A 30 3.32 -5.07 -12.55
N ILE A 31 2.45 -5.95 -12.02
CA ILE A 31 2.22 -7.31 -12.55
C ILE A 31 1.63 -7.22 -13.97
N MET A 32 0.62 -6.36 -14.15
CA MET A 32 -0.02 -6.13 -15.44
C MET A 32 0.99 -5.68 -16.50
N TYR A 33 1.78 -4.65 -16.22
CA TYR A 33 2.78 -4.14 -17.16
C TYR A 33 3.87 -5.17 -17.45
N LYS A 34 4.27 -5.94 -16.45
CA LYS A 34 5.25 -7.02 -16.64
C LYS A 34 4.73 -8.07 -17.62
N ASN A 35 3.50 -8.54 -17.43
CA ASN A 35 2.85 -9.52 -18.31
C ASN A 35 2.57 -8.98 -19.72
N LEU A 36 2.42 -7.66 -19.85
CA LEU A 36 2.26 -6.99 -21.14
C LEU A 36 3.61 -6.61 -21.81
N GLY A 37 4.74 -7.12 -21.27
CA GLY A 37 6.05 -7.01 -21.89
C GLY A 37 6.78 -5.69 -21.66
N ILE A 38 6.37 -4.88 -20.68
CA ILE A 38 7.07 -3.64 -20.32
C ILE A 38 8.36 -3.96 -19.57
N SER A 39 9.43 -3.22 -19.83
CA SER A 39 10.75 -3.42 -19.23
C SER A 39 10.75 -3.14 -17.72
N ASN A 40 11.65 -3.79 -16.97
CA ASN A 40 11.78 -3.56 -15.53
C ASN A 40 12.19 -2.12 -15.20
N GLU A 41 12.96 -1.47 -16.08
CA GLU A 41 13.35 -0.07 -15.95
C GLU A 41 12.13 0.85 -16.04
N ASP A 42 11.30 0.68 -17.08
CA ASP A 42 10.10 1.48 -17.27
C ASP A 42 9.09 1.24 -16.15
N ILE A 43 8.89 -0.02 -15.74
CA ILE A 43 8.07 -0.38 -14.58
C ILE A 43 8.59 0.34 -13.33
N GLY A 44 9.90 0.25 -13.05
CA GLY A 44 10.52 0.88 -11.90
C GLY A 44 10.25 2.38 -11.85
N VAL A 45 10.54 3.09 -12.94
CA VAL A 45 10.36 4.56 -13.03
C VAL A 45 8.90 4.95 -12.95
N TYR A 46 8.11 4.50 -13.93
CA TYR A 46 6.78 5.06 -14.14
C TYR A 46 5.76 4.62 -13.09
N THR A 47 5.83 3.37 -12.62
CA THR A 47 4.92 2.93 -11.55
C THR A 47 5.32 3.46 -10.17
N SER A 48 6.60 3.80 -9.95
CA SER A 48 7.01 4.47 -8.72
C SER A 48 6.52 5.92 -8.68
N LEU A 49 6.51 6.61 -9.81
CA LEU A 49 5.96 7.96 -9.91
C LEU A 49 4.47 8.02 -9.54
N LEU A 50 3.72 6.93 -9.69
CA LEU A 50 2.32 6.87 -9.25
C LEU A 50 2.13 7.05 -7.74
N TYR A 51 3.20 6.97 -6.91
CA TYR A 51 3.17 7.34 -5.50
C TYR A 51 3.07 8.85 -5.26
N LEU A 52 3.44 9.67 -6.26
CA LEU A 52 3.53 11.13 -6.07
C LEU A 52 2.25 11.77 -5.51
N PRO A 53 1.02 11.40 -5.93
CA PRO A 53 -0.19 11.93 -5.32
C PRO A 53 -0.24 11.76 -3.80
N TRP A 54 0.17 10.62 -3.27
CA TRP A 54 0.19 10.41 -1.81
C TRP A 54 1.34 11.17 -1.12
N VAL A 55 2.47 11.39 -1.81
CA VAL A 55 3.59 12.21 -1.30
C VAL A 55 3.15 13.65 -1.10
N ILE A 56 2.50 14.23 -2.11
CA ILE A 56 2.11 15.65 -2.12
C ILE A 56 0.68 15.89 -1.62
N LYS A 57 -0.03 14.86 -1.17
CA LYS A 57 -1.38 14.90 -0.61
C LYS A 57 -1.62 16.06 0.37
N PRO A 58 -0.68 16.41 1.30
CA PRO A 58 -0.86 17.54 2.20
C PRO A 58 -1.05 18.90 1.49
N LEU A 59 -0.57 19.05 0.24
CA LEU A 59 -0.66 20.33 -0.48
C LEU A 59 -2.07 20.68 -0.93
N TRP A 60 -2.92 19.68 -1.21
CA TRP A 60 -4.30 19.94 -1.65
C TRP A 60 -5.37 19.46 -0.66
N SER A 61 -5.00 18.81 0.43
CA SER A 61 -5.97 18.43 1.47
C SER A 61 -6.81 19.62 1.97
N PRO A 62 -6.25 20.85 2.14
CA PRO A 62 -7.05 22.00 2.51
C PRO A 62 -8.15 22.36 1.48
N LEU A 63 -7.91 22.13 0.18
CA LEU A 63 -8.92 22.34 -0.84
C LEU A 63 -10.14 21.44 -0.61
N ILE A 64 -9.92 20.16 -0.31
CA ILE A 64 -10.99 19.20 -0.01
C ILE A 64 -11.67 19.55 1.32
N GLU A 65 -10.93 20.11 2.27
CA GLU A 65 -11.49 20.52 3.57
C GLU A 65 -12.40 21.76 3.45
N LEU A 66 -12.03 22.70 2.59
CA LEU A 66 -12.71 23.99 2.46
C LEU A 66 -13.83 24.01 1.40
N THR A 67 -13.88 23.01 0.50
CA THR A 67 -14.80 23.02 -0.63
C THR A 67 -15.79 21.86 -0.61
N GLY A 68 -17.08 22.18 -0.61
CA GLY A 68 -18.15 21.18 -0.69
C GLY A 68 -18.22 20.25 0.53
N THR A 69 -18.97 19.16 0.39
CA THR A 69 -19.10 18.14 1.43
C THR A 69 -18.14 16.99 1.19
N LYS A 70 -17.65 16.34 2.26
CA LYS A 70 -16.74 15.19 2.17
C LYS A 70 -17.41 14.04 1.40
N ARG A 71 -18.74 13.87 1.61
CA ARG A 71 -19.54 12.88 0.88
C ARG A 71 -19.52 13.11 -0.64
N LYS A 72 -19.71 14.35 -1.10
CA LYS A 72 -19.63 14.65 -2.54
C LYS A 72 -18.23 14.38 -3.08
N TRP A 73 -17.19 14.77 -2.34
CA TRP A 73 -15.81 14.53 -2.72
C TRP A 73 -15.51 13.05 -2.92
N PHE A 74 -15.70 12.19 -1.89
CA PHE A 74 -15.34 10.79 -2.07
C PHE A 74 -16.19 10.07 -3.12
N LEU A 75 -17.49 10.37 -3.24
CA LEU A 75 -18.33 9.76 -4.27
C LEU A 75 -17.89 10.17 -5.69
N SER A 76 -17.54 11.45 -5.90
CA SER A 76 -17.01 11.91 -7.18
C SER A 76 -15.68 11.27 -7.52
N MET A 77 -14.78 11.13 -6.53
CA MET A 77 -13.48 10.48 -6.73
C MET A 77 -13.63 8.98 -6.98
N GLN A 78 -14.51 8.28 -6.27
CA GLN A 78 -14.81 6.87 -6.52
C GLN A 78 -15.40 6.64 -7.91
N LEU A 79 -16.28 7.52 -8.38
CA LEU A 79 -16.81 7.47 -9.73
C LEU A 79 -15.69 7.69 -10.77
N LEU A 80 -14.82 8.67 -10.54
CA LEU A 80 -13.68 8.94 -11.43
C LEU A 80 -12.73 7.74 -11.50
N ILE A 81 -12.43 7.09 -10.36
CA ILE A 81 -11.63 5.87 -10.30
C ILE A 81 -12.31 4.73 -11.08
N SER A 82 -13.61 4.55 -10.91
CA SER A 82 -14.38 3.53 -11.63
C SER A 82 -14.28 3.71 -13.14
N ILE A 83 -14.48 4.94 -13.62
CA ILE A 83 -14.33 5.29 -15.04
C ILE A 83 -12.89 5.06 -15.50
N ALA A 84 -11.90 5.50 -14.71
CA ALA A 84 -10.50 5.32 -15.03
C ALA A 84 -10.14 3.84 -15.25
N PHE A 85 -10.55 2.94 -14.36
CA PHE A 85 -10.26 1.52 -14.52
C PHE A 85 -10.99 0.90 -15.72
N LEU A 86 -12.23 1.31 -16.02
CA LEU A 86 -12.91 0.89 -17.25
C LEU A 86 -12.14 1.36 -18.49
N VAL A 87 -11.71 2.63 -18.50
CA VAL A 87 -10.95 3.19 -19.64
C VAL A 87 -9.58 2.51 -19.78
N VAL A 88 -8.88 2.17 -18.68
CA VAL A 88 -7.66 1.34 -18.72
C VAL A 88 -7.95 0.03 -19.44
N GLY A 89 -9.02 -0.69 -19.05
CA GLY A 89 -9.38 -1.96 -19.67
C GLY A 89 -9.62 -1.85 -21.19
N PHE A 90 -10.30 -0.81 -21.65
CA PHE A 90 -10.52 -0.57 -23.08
C PHE A 90 -9.27 -0.09 -23.82
N THR A 91 -8.29 0.48 -23.12
CA THR A 91 -7.08 1.06 -23.72
C THR A 91 -5.96 0.02 -23.89
N ILE A 92 -5.91 -1.03 -23.05
CA ILE A 92 -4.86 -2.07 -23.11
C ILE A 92 -4.67 -2.67 -24.50
N PRO A 93 -5.71 -2.95 -25.34
CA PRO A 93 -5.50 -3.49 -26.67
C PRO A 93 -4.95 -2.48 -27.70
N ALA A 94 -4.86 -1.19 -27.36
CA ALA A 94 -4.43 -0.16 -28.29
C ALA A 94 -2.91 -0.11 -28.47
N SER A 95 -2.45 0.31 -29.65
CA SER A 95 -1.03 0.65 -29.87
C SER A 95 -0.65 1.82 -28.96
N GLY A 96 0.48 1.70 -28.22
CA GLY A 96 0.90 2.72 -27.26
C GLY A 96 0.15 2.68 -25.92
N PHE A 97 -0.49 1.56 -25.60
CA PHE A 97 -1.27 1.35 -24.38
C PHE A 97 -0.54 1.77 -23.11
N PHE A 98 0.79 1.59 -23.05
CA PHE A 98 1.56 1.84 -21.84
C PHE A 98 1.43 3.29 -21.36
N MET A 99 1.74 4.26 -22.23
CA MET A 99 1.64 5.68 -21.86
C MET A 99 0.19 6.13 -21.65
N MET A 100 -0.75 5.59 -22.42
CA MET A 100 -2.17 5.90 -22.28
C MET A 100 -2.72 5.39 -20.93
N THR A 101 -2.50 4.12 -20.59
CA THR A 101 -2.94 3.55 -19.33
C THR A 101 -2.22 4.18 -18.15
N LEU A 102 -0.94 4.53 -18.28
CA LEU A 102 -0.19 5.24 -17.27
C LEU A 102 -0.80 6.62 -16.97
N ALA A 103 -1.14 7.40 -18.01
CA ALA A 103 -1.81 8.69 -17.85
C ALA A 103 -3.17 8.54 -17.12
N ILE A 104 -3.93 7.49 -17.45
CA ILE A 104 -5.19 7.19 -16.77
C ILE A 104 -4.95 6.78 -15.31
N PHE A 105 -3.92 5.97 -15.03
CA PHE A 105 -3.54 5.65 -13.66
C PHE A 105 -3.09 6.87 -12.85
N TRP A 106 -2.46 7.86 -13.47
CA TRP A 106 -2.18 9.14 -12.80
C TRP A 106 -3.46 9.83 -12.33
N VAL A 107 -4.47 9.92 -13.18
CA VAL A 107 -5.78 10.46 -12.81
C VAL A 107 -6.41 9.64 -11.68
N ALA A 108 -6.37 8.31 -11.78
CA ALA A 108 -6.87 7.41 -10.74
C ALA A 108 -6.11 7.56 -9.42
N ALA A 109 -4.79 7.77 -9.45
CA ALA A 109 -3.94 7.96 -8.28
C ALA A 109 -4.28 9.26 -7.52
N PHE A 110 -4.44 10.38 -8.25
CA PHE A 110 -4.91 11.64 -7.66
C PHE A 110 -6.33 11.52 -7.10
N ALA A 111 -7.22 10.84 -7.81
CA ALA A 111 -8.57 10.59 -7.34
C ALA A 111 -8.58 9.70 -6.08
N SER A 112 -7.74 8.66 -6.04
CA SER A 112 -7.63 7.76 -4.88
C SER A 112 -7.05 8.48 -3.66
N ALA A 113 -5.98 9.27 -3.82
CA ALA A 113 -5.43 10.07 -2.72
C ALA A 113 -6.45 11.10 -2.19
N SER A 114 -7.27 11.69 -3.08
CA SER A 114 -8.34 12.63 -2.70
C SER A 114 -9.51 11.91 -2.03
N ASN A 115 -9.87 10.70 -2.50
CA ASN A 115 -10.87 9.85 -1.85
C ASN A 115 -10.48 9.52 -0.41
N ASP A 116 -9.20 9.21 -0.15
CA ASP A 116 -8.71 8.92 1.20
C ASP A 116 -8.92 10.12 2.14
N ILE A 117 -8.55 11.35 1.70
CA ILE A 117 -8.75 12.56 2.49
C ILE A 117 -10.24 12.75 2.83
N ALA A 118 -11.09 12.65 1.80
CA ALA A 118 -12.51 12.87 1.96
C ALA A 118 -13.18 11.80 2.83
N SER A 119 -12.81 10.52 2.66
CA SER A 119 -13.33 9.39 3.43
C SER A 119 -12.93 9.47 4.90
N ASP A 120 -11.67 9.84 5.17
CA ASP A 120 -11.18 10.04 6.54
C ASP A 120 -11.90 11.21 7.22
N GLY A 121 -12.03 12.34 6.51
CA GLY A 121 -12.77 13.49 7.00
C GLY A 121 -14.25 13.17 7.27
N PHE A 122 -14.91 12.46 6.37
CA PHE A 122 -16.31 12.04 6.53
C PHE A 122 -16.51 11.15 7.76
N TYR A 123 -15.64 10.17 7.94
CA TYR A 123 -15.65 9.29 9.10
C TYR A 123 -15.58 10.08 10.42
N LEU A 124 -14.67 11.05 10.51
CA LEU A 124 -14.47 11.85 11.71
C LEU A 124 -15.64 12.81 11.98
N LEU A 125 -16.32 13.29 10.94
CA LEU A 125 -17.44 14.23 11.06
C LEU A 125 -18.75 13.53 11.43
N VAL A 126 -19.03 12.38 10.80
CA VAL A 126 -20.33 11.70 10.90
C VAL A 126 -20.42 10.75 12.08
N LEU A 127 -19.31 10.15 12.49
CA LEU A 127 -19.30 9.17 13.56
C LEU A 127 -19.06 9.81 14.94
N PRO A 128 -19.91 9.54 15.94
CA PRO A 128 -19.67 9.98 17.32
C PRO A 128 -18.33 9.50 17.86
N LYS A 129 -17.64 10.34 18.65
CA LYS A 129 -16.30 10.05 19.20
C LYS A 129 -16.21 8.72 19.95
N GLU A 130 -17.27 8.36 20.67
CA GLU A 130 -17.37 7.11 21.44
C GLU A 130 -17.33 5.86 20.55
N GLN A 131 -17.78 5.98 19.31
CA GLN A 131 -17.79 4.88 18.33
C GLN A 131 -16.54 4.86 17.45
N GLN A 132 -15.82 5.99 17.33
CA GLN A 132 -14.66 6.09 16.43
C GLN A 132 -13.58 5.06 16.77
N SER A 133 -13.28 4.85 18.06
CA SER A 133 -12.25 3.88 18.48
C SER A 133 -12.59 2.45 18.06
N PHE A 134 -13.85 2.04 18.23
CA PHE A 134 -14.32 0.71 17.83
C PHE A 134 -14.25 0.52 16.31
N PHE A 135 -14.78 1.47 15.55
CA PHE A 135 -14.82 1.38 14.08
C PHE A 135 -13.46 1.60 13.42
N LEU A 136 -12.45 2.11 14.14
CA LEU A 136 -11.08 2.20 13.63
C LEU A 136 -10.52 0.81 13.28
N GLY A 137 -10.78 -0.20 14.12
CA GLY A 137 -10.42 -1.59 13.83
C GLY A 137 -11.12 -2.13 12.58
N ILE A 138 -12.43 -1.85 12.45
CA ILE A 138 -13.23 -2.27 11.27
C ILE A 138 -12.68 -1.62 10.00
N ARG A 139 -12.38 -0.32 10.02
CA ARG A 139 -11.74 0.40 8.90
C ARG A 139 -10.45 -0.29 8.45
N SER A 140 -9.54 -0.53 9.39
CA SER A 140 -8.25 -1.17 9.11
C SER A 140 -8.43 -2.58 8.52
N THR A 141 -9.39 -3.35 9.03
CA THR A 141 -9.70 -4.69 8.53
C THR A 141 -10.18 -4.64 7.08
N PHE A 142 -11.15 -3.79 6.77
CA PHE A 142 -11.69 -3.71 5.40
C PHE A 142 -10.71 -3.10 4.40
N TYR A 143 -9.83 -2.20 4.84
CA TYR A 143 -8.70 -1.74 4.04
C TYR A 143 -7.75 -2.92 3.70
N ARG A 144 -7.42 -3.79 4.66
CA ARG A 144 -6.59 -4.98 4.42
C ARG A 144 -7.28 -6.00 3.53
N LEU A 145 -8.60 -6.20 3.71
CA LEU A 145 -9.38 -7.06 2.83
C LEU A 145 -9.39 -6.55 1.38
N SER A 146 -9.41 -5.23 1.16
CA SER A 146 -9.28 -4.68 -0.18
C SER A 146 -7.90 -4.87 -0.79
N MET A 147 -6.84 -4.81 0.02
CA MET A 147 -5.48 -5.15 -0.43
C MET A 147 -5.39 -6.63 -0.83
N LEU A 148 -5.99 -7.54 -0.03
CA LEU A 148 -6.09 -8.96 -0.35
C LEU A 148 -6.89 -9.19 -1.64
N ALA A 149 -8.03 -8.49 -1.81
CA ALA A 149 -8.82 -8.57 -3.03
C ALA A 149 -8.03 -8.10 -4.26
N GLY A 150 -7.34 -6.95 -4.17
CA GLY A 150 -6.53 -6.41 -5.27
C GLY A 150 -5.35 -7.31 -5.63
N ASN A 151 -4.45 -7.54 -4.69
CA ASN A 151 -3.22 -8.29 -4.95
C ASN A 151 -3.43 -9.81 -5.06
N GLY A 152 -4.47 -10.37 -4.43
CA GLY A 152 -4.80 -11.79 -4.48
C GLY A 152 -5.85 -12.08 -5.56
N LEU A 153 -7.13 -11.77 -5.28
CA LEU A 153 -8.24 -12.22 -6.11
C LEU A 153 -8.22 -11.62 -7.54
N ILE A 154 -7.83 -10.35 -7.70
CA ILE A 154 -7.78 -9.72 -9.02
C ILE A 154 -6.61 -10.27 -9.84
N VAL A 155 -5.46 -10.53 -9.22
CA VAL A 155 -4.30 -11.14 -9.89
C VAL A 155 -4.61 -12.60 -10.25
N LEU A 156 -5.26 -13.36 -9.36
CA LEU A 156 -5.77 -14.70 -9.65
C LEU A 156 -6.72 -14.71 -10.85
N LEU A 157 -7.67 -13.76 -10.88
CA LEU A 157 -8.58 -13.59 -12.00
C LEU A 157 -7.83 -13.32 -13.30
N ALA A 158 -6.81 -12.44 -13.27
CA ALA A 158 -5.99 -12.17 -14.44
C ALA A 158 -5.28 -13.43 -14.94
N GLY A 159 -4.62 -14.18 -14.04
CA GLY A 159 -3.97 -15.45 -14.37
C GLY A 159 -4.94 -16.50 -14.94
N TYR A 160 -6.12 -16.67 -14.33
CA TYR A 160 -7.16 -17.53 -14.85
C TYR A 160 -7.59 -17.14 -16.28
N LEU A 161 -7.75 -15.83 -16.54
CA LEU A 161 -8.11 -15.34 -17.86
C LEU A 161 -6.96 -15.47 -18.86
N GLU A 162 -5.70 -15.34 -18.43
CA GLU A 162 -4.53 -15.61 -19.25
C GLU A 162 -4.52 -17.07 -19.73
N HIS A 163 -4.72 -18.04 -18.85
CA HIS A 163 -4.84 -19.44 -19.20
C HIS A 163 -6.03 -19.70 -20.14
N LYS A 164 -7.18 -19.09 -19.84
CA LYS A 164 -8.41 -19.30 -20.60
C LYS A 164 -8.33 -18.77 -22.03
N TYR A 165 -7.72 -17.61 -22.24
CA TYR A 165 -7.69 -16.95 -23.55
C TYR A 165 -6.37 -17.13 -24.29
N GLY A 166 -5.30 -17.54 -23.62
CA GLY A 166 -3.96 -17.62 -24.20
C GLY A 166 -3.42 -16.26 -24.69
N ASP A 167 -3.95 -15.15 -24.12
CA ASP A 167 -3.67 -13.79 -24.58
C ASP A 167 -3.68 -12.84 -23.37
N ASN A 168 -2.50 -12.39 -22.97
CA ASN A 168 -2.33 -11.49 -21.83
C ASN A 168 -3.05 -10.14 -22.03
N THR A 169 -3.08 -9.64 -23.25
CA THR A 169 -3.75 -8.37 -23.58
C THR A 169 -5.25 -8.46 -23.30
N LYS A 170 -5.90 -9.54 -23.77
CA LYS A 170 -7.32 -9.77 -23.51
C LYS A 170 -7.59 -10.03 -22.01
N ALA A 171 -6.77 -10.84 -21.38
CA ALA A 171 -6.92 -11.19 -19.97
C ALA A 171 -6.88 -9.92 -19.09
N TRP A 172 -5.87 -9.09 -19.25
CA TRP A 172 -5.74 -7.86 -18.47
C TRP A 172 -6.78 -6.81 -18.84
N SER A 173 -7.19 -6.71 -20.12
CA SER A 173 -8.31 -5.85 -20.53
C SER A 173 -9.59 -6.21 -19.81
N TYR A 174 -10.00 -7.49 -19.81
CA TYR A 174 -11.20 -7.95 -19.11
C TYR A 174 -11.05 -7.82 -17.59
N THR A 175 -9.88 -8.11 -17.03
CA THR A 175 -9.62 -7.94 -15.60
C THR A 175 -9.85 -6.49 -15.18
N MET A 176 -9.31 -5.52 -15.90
CA MET A 176 -9.46 -4.10 -15.58
C MET A 176 -10.91 -3.61 -15.78
N ILE A 177 -11.64 -4.14 -16.78
CA ILE A 177 -13.07 -3.85 -16.94
C ILE A 177 -13.85 -4.38 -15.72
N ILE A 178 -13.58 -5.61 -15.28
CA ILE A 178 -14.23 -6.19 -14.09
C ILE A 178 -13.93 -5.37 -12.84
N VAL A 179 -12.69 -4.93 -12.66
CA VAL A 179 -12.30 -4.04 -11.55
C VAL A 179 -13.07 -2.71 -11.61
N GLY A 180 -13.17 -2.11 -12.80
CA GLY A 180 -13.93 -0.87 -13.00
C GLY A 180 -15.43 -1.05 -12.67
N LEU A 181 -16.03 -2.17 -13.09
CA LEU A 181 -17.42 -2.52 -12.75
C LEU A 181 -17.59 -2.76 -11.24
N LEU A 182 -16.66 -3.46 -10.61
CA LEU A 182 -16.66 -3.67 -9.15
C LEU A 182 -16.59 -2.32 -8.41
N MET A 183 -15.70 -1.43 -8.82
CA MET A 183 -15.61 -0.08 -8.24
C MET A 183 -16.90 0.73 -8.48
N THR A 184 -17.51 0.60 -9.64
CA THR A 184 -18.83 1.23 -9.93
C THR A 184 -19.89 0.71 -8.97
N PHE A 185 -19.96 -0.60 -8.75
CA PHE A 185 -20.88 -1.21 -7.80
C PHE A 185 -20.64 -0.69 -6.37
N ILE A 186 -19.38 -0.64 -5.92
CA ILE A 186 -19.03 -0.13 -4.60
C ILE A 186 -19.39 1.36 -4.47
N THR A 187 -19.16 2.15 -5.52
CA THR A 187 -19.53 3.58 -5.57
C THR A 187 -21.05 3.76 -5.44
N LEU A 188 -21.85 2.97 -6.17
CA LEU A 188 -23.31 2.99 -6.07
C LEU A 188 -23.78 2.56 -4.68
N TYR A 189 -23.14 1.54 -4.09
CA TYR A 189 -23.43 1.12 -2.73
C TYR A 189 -23.16 2.28 -1.74
N ASN A 190 -21.99 2.91 -1.83
CA ASN A 190 -21.62 4.04 -0.97
C ASN A 190 -22.55 5.25 -1.20
N PHE A 191 -23.01 5.48 -2.43
CA PHE A 191 -24.00 6.53 -2.73
C PHE A 191 -25.33 6.30 -2.00
N ILE A 192 -25.78 5.03 -1.90
CA ILE A 192 -27.05 4.66 -1.26
C ILE A 192 -26.93 4.66 0.27
N PHE A 193 -25.87 4.04 0.81
CA PHE A 193 -25.78 3.70 2.23
C PHE A 193 -25.00 4.71 3.09
N THR A 194 -24.20 5.61 2.49
CA THR A 194 -23.53 6.64 3.30
C THR A 194 -24.53 7.71 3.72
N PRO A 195 -24.50 8.17 4.99
CA PRO A 195 -25.38 9.23 5.49
C PRO A 195 -25.32 10.49 4.62
N LYS A 196 -26.47 11.09 4.36
CA LYS A 196 -26.57 12.32 3.54
C LYS A 196 -26.28 13.59 4.36
N ASP A 197 -26.54 13.49 5.64
CA ASP A 197 -26.45 14.59 6.59
C ASP A 197 -25.01 14.72 7.10
N GLU A 198 -24.17 15.36 6.32
CA GLU A 198 -22.87 15.86 6.76
C GLU A 198 -23.06 17.14 7.60
N ILE A 199 -24.15 17.10 8.41
CA ILE A 199 -24.84 18.23 8.96
C ILE A 199 -24.01 18.91 10.03
N ASN A 200 -23.91 20.24 9.89
CA ASN A 200 -23.69 21.23 10.94
C ASN A 200 -22.43 21.06 11.81
N ALA A 201 -21.53 20.15 11.50
CA ALA A 201 -20.21 20.10 12.10
C ALA A 201 -19.32 21.25 11.62
N SER A 202 -19.65 21.91 10.51
CA SER A 202 -18.96 23.11 10.04
C SER A 202 -19.08 24.29 11.02
N GLU A 203 -20.15 24.36 11.79
CA GLU A 203 -20.31 25.42 12.81
C GLU A 203 -19.44 25.23 14.06
N SER A 204 -18.98 24.00 14.33
CA SER A 204 -18.06 23.72 15.45
C SER A 204 -16.58 23.80 15.07
N THR A 205 -16.26 23.80 13.78
CA THR A 205 -14.88 23.86 13.28
C THR A 205 -14.36 25.28 13.09
N ASP A 206 -15.21 26.29 13.15
CA ASP A 206 -14.84 27.72 13.04
C ASP A 206 -13.91 28.24 14.17
N LYS A 207 -13.58 27.38 15.15
CA LYS A 207 -12.62 27.71 16.22
C LYS A 207 -11.34 26.86 16.22
N ALA A 208 -11.16 25.96 15.28
CA ALA A 208 -9.84 25.36 15.06
C ALA A 208 -8.96 26.46 14.44
N HIS A 209 -8.03 26.99 15.21
CA HIS A 209 -7.05 27.99 14.82
C HIS A 209 -6.65 27.78 13.36
N HIS A 210 -6.85 28.80 12.51
CA HIS A 210 -6.17 28.98 11.24
C HIS A 210 -4.65 29.11 11.51
N GLN A 211 -4.01 28.02 11.94
CA GLN A 211 -2.56 27.96 11.92
C GLN A 211 -2.15 28.07 10.46
N ASN A 212 -1.42 29.11 10.13
CA ASN A 212 -0.93 29.32 8.79
C ASN A 212 -0.15 28.05 8.39
N PHE A 213 -0.53 27.39 7.28
CA PHE A 213 0.12 26.19 6.78
C PHE A 213 1.65 26.32 6.75
N ALA A 214 2.15 27.51 6.36
CA ALA A 214 3.59 27.79 6.36
C ALA A 214 4.21 27.70 7.76
N THR A 215 3.51 28.15 8.79
CA THR A 215 3.99 28.09 10.20
C THR A 215 4.03 26.65 10.70
N VAL A 216 2.99 25.88 10.42
CA VAL A 216 2.94 24.44 10.76
C VAL A 216 4.02 23.66 10.02
N PHE A 217 4.21 23.94 8.74
CA PHE A 217 5.27 23.33 7.93
C PHE A 217 6.65 23.70 8.49
N ALA A 218 6.91 24.97 8.78
CA ALA A 218 8.16 25.45 9.35
C ALA A 218 8.45 24.80 10.72
N SER A 219 7.45 24.66 11.59
CA SER A 219 7.60 24.07 12.92
C SER A 219 8.04 22.59 12.88
N PHE A 220 7.66 21.84 11.83
CA PHE A 220 8.15 20.46 11.62
C PHE A 220 9.67 20.45 11.43
N PHE A 221 10.21 21.38 10.62
CA PHE A 221 11.66 21.46 10.37
C PHE A 221 12.47 22.06 11.52
N GLN A 222 11.80 22.64 12.51
CA GLN A 222 12.44 23.13 13.74
C GLN A 222 12.57 22.07 14.84
N LYS A 223 12.07 20.85 14.61
CA LYS A 223 12.18 19.77 15.58
C LYS A 223 13.63 19.42 15.87
N LYS A 224 13.91 19.08 17.13
CA LYS A 224 15.25 18.65 17.54
C LYS A 224 15.69 17.42 16.72
N GLN A 225 16.91 17.47 16.19
CA GLN A 225 17.48 16.41 15.35
C GLN A 225 16.72 16.13 14.04
N ILE A 226 16.04 17.11 13.49
CA ILE A 226 15.24 16.93 12.25
C ILE A 226 16.04 16.31 11.10
N GLY A 227 17.32 16.61 10.97
CA GLY A 227 18.20 16.02 9.96
C GLY A 227 18.32 14.50 10.11
N ILE A 228 18.49 13.98 11.34
CA ILE A 228 18.53 12.52 11.60
C ILE A 228 17.16 11.90 11.38
N ILE A 229 16.09 12.57 11.82
CA ILE A 229 14.71 12.12 11.63
C ILE A 229 14.40 11.95 10.14
N LEU A 230 14.67 12.97 9.33
CA LEU A 230 14.43 12.94 7.88
C LEU A 230 15.32 11.91 7.17
N ALA A 231 16.60 11.87 7.52
CA ALA A 231 17.51 10.86 6.97
C ALA A 231 17.01 9.45 7.27
N PHE A 232 16.57 9.18 8.50
CA PHE A 232 16.02 7.89 8.87
C PHE A 232 14.71 7.57 8.11
N ILE A 233 13.76 8.49 8.05
CA ILE A 233 12.48 8.28 7.35
C ILE A 233 12.71 7.96 5.87
N LEU A 234 13.61 8.69 5.20
CA LEU A 234 13.90 8.49 3.78
C LEU A 234 14.69 7.21 3.51
N VAL A 235 15.59 6.82 4.41
CA VAL A 235 16.53 5.72 4.19
C VAL A 235 16.04 4.40 4.79
N PHE A 236 15.14 4.43 5.79
CA PHE A 236 14.61 3.23 6.43
C PHE A 236 14.08 2.22 5.42
N ARG A 237 13.39 2.69 4.38
CA ARG A 237 12.79 1.86 3.34
C ARG A 237 13.62 1.75 2.06
N LEU A 238 14.86 2.17 2.07
CA LEU A 238 15.71 2.24 0.87
C LEU A 238 15.88 0.87 0.17
N GLY A 239 16.16 -0.18 0.93
CA GLY A 239 16.25 -1.54 0.39
C GLY A 239 14.88 -2.13 0.07
N GLU A 240 13.95 -2.04 1.03
CA GLU A 240 12.60 -2.61 0.90
C GLU A 240 11.81 -2.04 -0.28
N SER A 241 11.89 -0.72 -0.53
CA SER A 241 11.19 -0.10 -1.66
C SER A 241 11.64 -0.66 -3.02
N GLN A 242 12.92 -0.97 -3.16
CA GLN A 242 13.48 -1.60 -4.35
C GLN A 242 13.04 -3.07 -4.45
N LEU A 243 13.07 -3.81 -3.32
CA LEU A 243 12.54 -5.18 -3.26
C LEU A 243 11.11 -5.24 -3.73
N LEU A 244 10.21 -4.47 -3.11
CA LEU A 244 8.77 -4.48 -3.41
C LEU A 244 8.48 -4.14 -4.88
N LYS A 245 9.31 -3.30 -5.50
CA LYS A 245 9.15 -2.93 -6.90
C LYS A 245 9.59 -4.04 -7.85
N MET A 246 10.67 -4.77 -7.52
CA MET A 246 11.23 -5.82 -8.38
C MET A 246 10.79 -7.24 -7.98
N LEU A 247 10.03 -7.41 -6.90
CA LEU A 247 9.59 -8.73 -6.45
C LEU A 247 8.66 -9.39 -7.47
N SER A 248 7.61 -8.71 -7.92
CA SER A 248 6.69 -9.28 -8.93
C SER A 248 7.41 -9.55 -10.26
N PRO A 249 8.23 -8.63 -10.82
CA PRO A 249 9.09 -8.96 -11.95
C PRO A 249 9.98 -10.19 -11.73
N PHE A 250 10.62 -10.34 -10.56
CA PHE A 250 11.45 -11.50 -10.24
C PHE A 250 10.66 -12.81 -10.24
N LEU A 251 9.44 -12.80 -9.70
CA LEU A 251 8.60 -13.99 -9.67
C LEU A 251 8.14 -14.41 -11.07
N LEU A 252 7.85 -13.45 -11.96
CA LEU A 252 7.32 -13.66 -13.30
C LEU A 252 8.39 -13.91 -14.35
N ASP A 253 9.57 -13.26 -14.25
CA ASP A 253 10.65 -13.43 -15.23
C ASP A 253 11.12 -14.87 -15.28
N GLY A 254 11.40 -15.34 -16.50
CA GLY A 254 11.91 -16.68 -16.74
C GLY A 254 13.29 -16.91 -16.11
N LYS A 255 13.65 -18.18 -15.96
CA LYS A 255 14.91 -18.60 -15.36
C LYS A 255 16.13 -18.14 -16.15
N GLU A 256 15.99 -17.97 -17.45
CA GLU A 256 17.01 -17.43 -18.35
C GLU A 256 17.38 -15.97 -18.03
N LEU A 257 16.45 -15.23 -17.40
CA LEU A 257 16.67 -13.89 -16.89
C LEU A 257 17.03 -13.85 -15.39
N GLY A 258 17.20 -15.03 -14.77
CA GLY A 258 17.46 -15.18 -13.34
C GLY A 258 16.23 -15.06 -12.45
N GLY A 259 15.02 -15.05 -13.02
CA GLY A 259 13.76 -15.03 -12.30
C GLY A 259 13.26 -16.43 -11.91
N MET A 260 12.07 -16.51 -11.32
CA MET A 260 11.46 -17.77 -10.87
C MET A 260 10.58 -18.44 -11.93
N GLY A 261 10.15 -17.72 -12.97
CA GLY A 261 9.30 -18.25 -14.05
C GLY A 261 7.91 -18.69 -13.59
N LEU A 262 7.35 -18.05 -12.56
CA LEU A 262 6.02 -18.35 -12.09
C LEU A 262 4.96 -17.70 -13.01
N ASP A 263 3.80 -18.33 -13.11
CA ASP A 263 2.65 -17.72 -13.77
C ASP A 263 1.96 -16.66 -12.89
N THR A 264 1.10 -15.88 -13.51
CA THR A 264 0.36 -14.78 -12.82
C THR A 264 -0.52 -15.31 -11.71
N GLU A 265 -1.11 -16.50 -11.89
CA GLU A 265 -1.97 -17.16 -10.92
C GLU A 265 -1.18 -17.53 -9.65
N ALA A 266 0.01 -18.14 -9.82
CA ALA A 266 0.92 -18.47 -8.72
C ALA A 266 1.37 -17.20 -7.96
N VAL A 267 1.67 -16.11 -8.66
CA VAL A 267 2.01 -14.82 -8.04
C VAL A 267 0.82 -14.27 -7.22
N GLY A 268 -0.40 -14.35 -7.73
CA GLY A 268 -1.62 -13.97 -7.00
C GLY A 268 -1.83 -14.78 -5.71
N ILE A 269 -1.53 -16.08 -5.74
CA ILE A 269 -1.60 -16.96 -4.56
C ILE A 269 -0.48 -16.62 -3.57
N ILE A 270 0.78 -16.64 -4.04
CA ILE A 270 1.96 -16.55 -3.17
C ILE A 270 2.07 -15.14 -2.56
N TYR A 271 2.15 -14.13 -3.41
CA TYR A 271 2.37 -12.75 -2.98
C TYR A 271 1.07 -12.07 -2.52
N GLY A 272 0.01 -12.20 -3.33
CA GLY A 272 -1.25 -11.51 -3.08
C GLY A 272 -2.08 -12.14 -1.96
N THR A 273 -2.06 -13.47 -1.80
CA THR A 273 -2.89 -14.15 -0.79
C THR A 273 -2.08 -14.53 0.43
N LEU A 274 -1.11 -15.42 0.29
CA LEU A 274 -0.29 -15.89 1.41
C LEU A 274 0.54 -14.76 2.01
N GLY A 275 1.12 -13.90 1.15
CA GLY A 275 1.91 -12.74 1.58
C GLY A 275 1.08 -11.73 2.37
N ILE A 276 -0.10 -11.31 1.87
CA ILE A 276 -0.96 -10.33 2.58
C ILE A 276 -1.47 -10.90 3.90
N PHE A 277 -1.78 -12.20 3.97
CA PHE A 277 -2.14 -12.85 5.22
C PHE A 277 -0.97 -12.79 6.24
N ALA A 278 0.23 -13.17 5.80
CA ALA A 278 1.44 -13.13 6.63
C ALA A 278 1.77 -11.70 7.12
N LEU A 279 1.67 -10.71 6.23
CA LEU A 279 1.82 -9.28 6.54
C LEU A 279 0.83 -8.83 7.62
N THR A 280 -0.41 -9.29 7.52
CA THR A 280 -1.47 -8.94 8.49
C THR A 280 -1.16 -9.52 9.86
N VAL A 281 -0.78 -10.81 9.93
CA VAL A 281 -0.38 -11.47 11.17
C VAL A 281 0.85 -10.80 11.78
N GLY A 282 1.87 -10.51 10.96
CA GLY A 282 3.06 -9.76 11.37
C GLY A 282 2.72 -8.41 12.00
N GLY A 283 1.87 -7.62 11.35
CA GLY A 283 1.43 -6.32 11.85
C GLY A 283 0.69 -6.39 13.19
N ILE A 284 -0.20 -7.37 13.35
CA ILE A 284 -0.92 -7.60 14.63
C ILE A 284 0.07 -7.97 15.75
N LEU A 285 0.95 -8.92 15.50
CA LEU A 285 1.95 -9.36 16.48
C LEU A 285 2.95 -8.23 16.79
N GLY A 286 3.33 -7.41 15.79
CA GLY A 286 4.14 -6.22 16.00
C GLY A 286 3.47 -5.21 16.93
N GLY A 287 2.18 -4.94 16.73
CA GLY A 287 1.39 -4.08 17.63
C GLY A 287 1.32 -4.60 19.05
N ILE A 288 1.11 -5.91 19.25
CA ILE A 288 1.09 -6.56 20.55
C ILE A 288 2.47 -6.46 21.23
N ALA A 289 3.55 -6.70 20.49
CA ALA A 289 4.91 -6.60 20.99
C ALA A 289 5.25 -5.18 21.49
N LEU A 290 4.88 -4.16 20.71
CA LEU A 290 5.06 -2.75 21.08
C LEU A 290 4.23 -2.37 22.31
N SER A 291 2.97 -2.76 22.37
CA SER A 291 2.08 -2.44 23.50
C SER A 291 2.57 -3.03 24.80
N LYS A 292 3.24 -4.19 24.78
CA LYS A 292 3.78 -4.85 25.98
C LYS A 292 5.13 -4.28 26.43
N HIS A 293 6.00 -3.93 25.49
CA HIS A 293 7.40 -3.66 25.84
C HIS A 293 7.93 -2.30 25.39
N GLY A 294 7.14 -1.55 24.61
CA GLY A 294 7.53 -0.27 24.05
C GLY A 294 8.49 -0.34 22.85
N LEU A 295 8.64 0.80 22.18
CA LEU A 295 9.42 0.91 20.95
C LEU A 295 10.92 0.71 21.18
N THR A 296 11.47 1.16 22.31
CA THR A 296 12.90 1.06 22.62
C THR A 296 13.41 -0.38 22.58
N LYS A 297 12.61 -1.34 23.08
CA LYS A 297 13.00 -2.75 23.08
C LYS A 297 12.87 -3.38 21.70
N TRP A 298 11.87 -2.96 20.91
CA TRP A 298 11.50 -3.64 19.68
C TRP A 298 12.02 -2.97 18.41
N MET A 299 12.47 -1.73 18.42
CA MET A 299 12.91 -1.01 17.23
C MET A 299 13.96 -1.77 16.42
N PHE A 300 15.02 -2.26 17.09
CA PHE A 300 16.09 -2.99 16.43
C PHE A 300 15.67 -4.41 15.99
N PRO A 301 15.03 -5.25 16.82
CA PRO A 301 14.50 -6.53 16.38
C PRO A 301 13.51 -6.42 15.22
N MET A 302 12.62 -5.42 15.25
CA MET A 302 11.66 -5.17 14.18
C MET A 302 12.35 -4.79 12.87
N PHE A 303 13.39 -3.96 12.94
CA PHE A 303 14.20 -3.66 11.77
C PHE A 303 14.82 -4.94 11.18
N LEU A 304 15.43 -5.78 12.00
CA LEU A 304 16.03 -7.03 11.54
C LEU A 304 14.98 -7.99 10.96
N THR A 305 13.85 -8.15 11.62
CA THR A 305 12.76 -9.05 11.15
C THR A 305 12.23 -8.63 9.78
N MET A 306 12.18 -7.32 9.52
CA MET A 306 11.75 -6.78 8.23
C MET A 306 12.77 -7.04 7.10
N HIS A 307 14.07 -7.03 7.41
CA HIS A 307 15.10 -7.03 6.36
C HIS A 307 15.83 -8.37 6.21
N LEU A 308 15.93 -9.19 7.26
CA LEU A 308 16.63 -10.49 7.17
C LEU A 308 16.01 -11.46 6.15
N PRO A 309 14.68 -11.54 5.99
CA PRO A 309 14.09 -12.44 4.99
C PRO A 309 14.49 -12.12 3.55
N ILE A 310 15.01 -10.91 3.26
CA ILE A 310 15.55 -10.55 1.94
C ILE A 310 16.66 -11.51 1.51
N LEU A 311 17.42 -12.08 2.46
CA LEU A 311 18.43 -13.10 2.19
C LEU A 311 17.84 -14.35 1.49
N GLY A 312 16.58 -14.66 1.74
CA GLY A 312 15.87 -15.75 1.06
C GLY A 312 15.76 -15.52 -0.44
N PHE A 313 15.58 -14.27 -0.90
CA PHE A 313 15.52 -13.96 -2.34
C PHE A 313 16.88 -14.12 -3.02
N ILE A 314 17.99 -13.87 -2.31
CA ILE A 314 19.34 -14.19 -2.82
C ILE A 314 19.43 -15.69 -3.05
N GLY A 315 19.01 -16.52 -2.07
CA GLY A 315 18.97 -17.96 -2.21
C GLY A 315 18.08 -18.45 -3.37
N LEU A 316 16.90 -17.85 -3.52
CA LEU A 316 16.00 -18.17 -4.64
C LEU A 316 16.62 -17.84 -6.01
N ALA A 317 17.24 -16.68 -6.14
CA ALA A 317 17.88 -16.27 -7.39
C ALA A 317 19.11 -17.11 -7.73
N HIS A 318 19.90 -17.51 -6.72
CA HIS A 318 21.10 -18.32 -6.88
C HIS A 318 20.80 -19.80 -7.20
N PHE A 319 19.97 -20.44 -6.37
CA PHE A 319 19.72 -21.88 -6.46
C PHE A 319 18.58 -22.24 -7.41
N GLN A 320 17.67 -21.33 -7.69
CA GLN A 320 16.48 -21.54 -8.52
C GLN A 320 15.79 -22.89 -8.25
N PRO A 321 15.36 -23.17 -7.00
CA PRO A 321 14.87 -24.49 -6.59
C PRO A 321 13.64 -24.91 -7.40
N GLN A 322 13.53 -26.25 -7.63
CA GLN A 322 12.50 -26.82 -8.51
C GLN A 322 11.39 -27.58 -7.75
N ASP A 323 11.35 -27.44 -6.41
CA ASP A 323 10.35 -28.14 -5.59
C ASP A 323 8.96 -27.52 -5.79
N ILE A 324 8.24 -28.08 -6.75
CA ILE A 324 6.92 -27.64 -7.17
C ILE A 324 5.87 -28.58 -6.57
N PHE A 325 4.85 -27.99 -5.97
CA PHE A 325 3.62 -28.68 -5.60
C PHE A 325 2.41 -28.01 -6.26
N HIS A 326 1.37 -28.76 -6.53
CA HIS A 326 0.17 -28.24 -7.16
C HIS A 326 -0.90 -27.93 -6.11
N LEU A 327 -1.36 -26.67 -6.12
CA LEU A 327 -2.50 -26.28 -5.33
C LEU A 327 -3.77 -26.42 -6.18
N HIS A 328 -4.63 -27.36 -5.79
CA HIS A 328 -5.94 -27.54 -6.41
C HIS A 328 -7.01 -26.89 -5.54
N LEU A 329 -7.64 -25.84 -6.05
CA LEU A 329 -8.81 -25.22 -5.43
C LEU A 329 -9.98 -25.33 -6.40
N ASN A 330 -11.04 -26.01 -5.98
CA ASN A 330 -12.24 -26.16 -6.78
C ASN A 330 -13.34 -25.27 -6.23
N PHE A 331 -13.71 -24.26 -6.99
CA PHE A 331 -14.81 -23.37 -6.71
C PHE A 331 -15.97 -23.69 -7.67
N TYR A 332 -17.20 -23.43 -7.27
CA TYR A 332 -18.38 -23.76 -8.06
C TYR A 332 -18.33 -23.24 -9.51
N PHE A 333 -17.70 -22.11 -9.76
CA PHE A 333 -17.61 -21.46 -11.07
C PHE A 333 -16.26 -21.55 -11.76
N PHE A 334 -15.19 -21.92 -11.05
CA PHE A 334 -13.83 -22.00 -11.59
C PHE A 334 -12.95 -22.90 -10.74
N GLU A 335 -11.98 -23.53 -11.38
CA GLU A 335 -10.97 -24.37 -10.77
C GLU A 335 -9.61 -23.69 -10.91
N ILE A 336 -8.85 -23.68 -9.82
CA ILE A 336 -7.45 -23.24 -9.78
C ILE A 336 -6.59 -24.46 -9.65
N ASN A 337 -5.65 -24.63 -10.57
CA ASN A 337 -4.61 -25.67 -10.52
C ASN A 337 -3.26 -25.01 -10.80
N SER A 338 -2.70 -24.39 -9.78
CA SER A 338 -1.48 -23.60 -9.91
C SER A 338 -0.25 -24.36 -9.38
N PRO A 339 0.85 -24.46 -10.17
CA PRO A 339 2.13 -24.97 -9.71
C PRO A 339 2.79 -23.95 -8.81
N LEU A 340 2.95 -24.26 -7.53
CA LEU A 340 3.58 -23.39 -6.54
C LEU A 340 4.98 -23.92 -6.19
N ASN A 341 5.95 -23.02 -6.07
CA ASN A 341 7.28 -23.34 -5.59
C ASN A 341 7.33 -23.17 -4.06
N LEU A 342 7.68 -24.25 -3.33
CA LEU A 342 7.65 -24.27 -1.87
C LEU A 342 8.60 -23.23 -1.24
N TYR A 343 9.83 -23.12 -1.76
CA TYR A 343 10.82 -22.18 -1.22
C TYR A 343 10.42 -20.73 -1.47
N THR A 344 9.80 -20.46 -2.63
CA THR A 344 9.24 -19.14 -2.92
C THR A 344 8.09 -18.79 -1.96
N CYS A 345 7.19 -19.74 -1.69
CA CYS A 345 6.12 -19.54 -0.72
C CYS A 345 6.67 -19.20 0.67
N ILE A 346 7.65 -19.98 1.16
CA ILE A 346 8.26 -19.77 2.47
C ILE A 346 8.95 -18.40 2.52
N THR A 347 9.75 -18.06 1.51
CA THR A 347 10.49 -16.80 1.45
C THR A 347 9.55 -15.59 1.46
N VAL A 348 8.50 -15.60 0.64
CA VAL A 348 7.52 -14.51 0.57
C VAL A 348 6.72 -14.41 1.88
N ILE A 349 6.30 -15.53 2.47
CA ILE A 349 5.60 -15.55 3.76
C ILE A 349 6.47 -14.92 4.85
N LEU A 350 7.74 -15.31 4.94
CA LEU A 350 8.67 -14.77 5.95
C LEU A 350 8.95 -13.28 5.72
N GLU A 351 9.15 -12.87 4.47
CA GLU A 351 9.39 -11.48 4.11
C GLU A 351 8.17 -10.62 4.43
N GLN A 352 6.98 -11.00 4.00
CA GLN A 352 5.75 -10.25 4.24
C GLN A 352 5.37 -10.22 5.72
N PHE A 353 5.58 -11.32 6.46
CA PHE A 353 5.44 -11.32 7.93
C PHE A 353 6.42 -10.32 8.56
N GLY A 354 7.69 -10.40 8.17
CA GLY A 354 8.73 -9.49 8.66
C GLY A 354 8.43 -8.04 8.34
N TYR A 355 7.93 -7.76 7.14
CA TYR A 355 7.46 -6.45 6.74
C TYR A 355 6.32 -5.96 7.64
N GLY A 356 5.26 -6.74 7.82
CA GLY A 356 4.15 -6.37 8.69
C GLY A 356 4.60 -6.09 10.13
N PHE A 357 5.44 -6.97 10.69
CA PHE A 357 5.95 -6.85 12.05
C PHE A 357 6.88 -5.63 12.21
N GLY A 358 7.85 -5.47 11.32
CA GLY A 358 8.86 -4.42 11.40
C GLY A 358 8.32 -3.02 11.08
N PHE A 359 7.45 -2.93 10.06
CA PHE A 359 6.81 -1.67 9.67
C PHE A 359 5.96 -1.06 10.80
N THR A 360 5.42 -1.89 11.69
CA THR A 360 4.66 -1.40 12.86
C THR A 360 5.54 -0.55 13.77
N GLY A 361 6.81 -0.92 13.98
CA GLY A 361 7.78 -0.11 14.74
C GLY A 361 8.10 1.21 14.07
N PHE A 362 8.27 1.20 12.75
CA PHE A 362 8.51 2.41 11.98
C PHE A 362 7.31 3.37 12.04
N MET A 363 6.08 2.88 11.88
CA MET A 363 4.87 3.69 12.01
C MET A 363 4.72 4.29 13.41
N MET A 364 5.07 3.53 14.46
CA MET A 364 5.08 4.03 15.82
C MET A 364 6.12 5.15 16.01
N TYR A 365 7.28 5.05 15.39
CA TYR A 365 8.27 6.13 15.35
C TYR A 365 7.74 7.39 14.64
N LEU A 366 7.04 7.25 13.51
CA LEU A 366 6.42 8.40 12.83
C LEU A 366 5.37 9.11 13.71
N ILE A 367 4.62 8.35 14.52
CA ILE A 367 3.68 8.93 15.49
C ILE A 367 4.44 9.76 16.53
N HIS A 368 5.58 9.26 17.04
CA HIS A 368 6.44 10.01 17.95
C HIS A 368 6.97 11.30 17.30
N VAL A 369 7.48 11.22 16.08
CA VAL A 369 7.95 12.40 15.33
C VAL A 369 6.84 13.43 15.16
N ALA A 370 5.60 12.99 15.04
CA ALA A 370 4.45 13.87 14.87
C ALA A 370 4.00 14.60 16.16
N GLU A 371 4.47 14.19 17.35
CA GLU A 371 4.03 14.79 18.62
C GLU A 371 4.25 16.29 18.67
N GLY A 372 3.31 17.00 19.32
CA GLY A 372 3.30 18.46 19.45
C GLY A 372 1.93 19.06 19.10
N GLU A 373 1.83 20.40 19.06
CA GLU A 373 0.59 21.12 18.83
C GLU A 373 -0.08 20.82 17.48
N SER A 374 0.72 20.59 16.43
CA SER A 374 0.26 20.32 15.06
C SER A 374 0.39 18.84 14.68
N LYS A 375 0.06 17.91 15.60
CA LYS A 375 0.28 16.47 15.48
C LYS A 375 -0.18 15.86 14.15
N THR A 376 -1.41 16.19 13.72
CA THR A 376 -1.99 15.64 12.48
C THR A 376 -1.21 16.08 11.24
N ALA A 377 -0.87 17.37 11.17
CA ALA A 377 -0.12 17.91 10.03
C ALA A 377 1.34 17.39 10.01
N HIS A 378 1.99 17.31 11.17
CA HIS A 378 3.33 16.71 11.28
C HIS A 378 3.34 15.23 10.91
N TYR A 379 2.30 14.47 11.27
CA TYR A 379 2.16 13.08 10.86
C TYR A 379 1.97 12.95 9.33
N ALA A 380 1.16 13.83 8.74
CA ALA A 380 0.98 13.87 7.29
C ALA A 380 2.29 14.20 6.56
N LEU A 381 3.10 15.13 7.09
CA LEU A 381 4.42 15.44 6.54
C LEU A 381 5.38 14.23 6.66
N ALA A 382 5.45 13.62 7.84
CA ALA A 382 6.31 12.45 8.07
C ALA A 382 5.95 11.27 7.14
N THR A 383 4.66 11.00 6.95
CA THR A 383 4.18 9.97 6.01
C THR A 383 4.38 10.35 4.55
N GLY A 384 4.34 11.65 4.21
CA GLY A 384 4.72 12.16 2.89
C GLY A 384 6.21 11.90 2.58
N PHE A 385 7.10 12.18 3.54
CA PHE A 385 8.53 11.84 3.41
C PHE A 385 8.76 10.32 3.34
N MET A 386 8.00 9.52 4.08
CA MET A 386 8.00 8.07 3.95
C MET A 386 7.63 7.62 2.52
N ALA A 387 6.59 8.18 1.95
CA ALA A 387 6.18 7.88 0.57
C ALA A 387 7.24 8.30 -0.46
N LEU A 388 7.92 9.44 -0.22
CA LEU A 388 9.05 9.89 -1.03
C LEU A 388 10.22 8.89 -0.95
N GLY A 389 10.51 8.37 0.26
CA GLY A 389 11.50 7.32 0.50
C GLY A 389 11.15 5.97 -0.16
N MET A 390 9.88 5.74 -0.52
CA MET A 390 9.47 4.62 -1.36
C MET A 390 9.64 4.92 -2.83
N MET A 391 9.20 6.08 -3.26
CA MET A 391 9.15 6.48 -4.66
C MET A 391 10.54 6.56 -5.29
N LEU A 392 11.45 7.33 -4.69
CA LEU A 392 12.76 7.61 -5.29
C LEU A 392 13.63 6.35 -5.48
N PRO A 393 13.83 5.48 -4.46
CA PRO A 393 14.62 4.26 -4.69
C PRO A 393 13.91 3.26 -5.60
N GLY A 394 12.57 3.21 -5.54
CA GLY A 394 11.76 2.37 -6.43
C GLY A 394 11.96 2.73 -7.91
N MET A 395 12.12 4.02 -8.24
CA MET A 395 12.40 4.46 -9.62
C MET A 395 13.71 3.91 -10.16
N LEU A 396 14.71 3.75 -9.31
CA LEU A 396 16.04 3.27 -9.71
C LEU A 396 16.14 1.74 -9.76
N SER A 397 15.19 1.04 -9.14
CA SER A 397 15.25 -0.41 -8.92
C SER A 397 15.40 -1.22 -10.20
N GLY A 398 14.67 -0.88 -11.27
CA GLY A 398 14.75 -1.58 -12.55
C GLY A 398 16.10 -1.41 -13.25
N PHE A 399 16.68 -0.20 -13.21
CA PHE A 399 18.02 0.03 -13.77
C PHE A 399 19.10 -0.75 -13.01
N ILE A 400 19.02 -0.73 -11.67
CA ILE A 400 19.97 -1.45 -10.82
C ILE A 400 19.83 -2.96 -11.08
N GLN A 401 18.59 -3.48 -11.14
CA GLN A 401 18.32 -4.87 -11.43
C GLN A 401 18.83 -5.29 -12.82
N LYS A 402 18.62 -4.47 -13.85
CA LYS A 402 19.10 -4.75 -15.20
C LYS A 402 20.63 -4.84 -15.26
N TYR A 403 21.32 -3.93 -14.56
CA TYR A 403 22.79 -3.89 -14.53
C TYR A 403 23.40 -5.03 -13.73
N LEU A 404 22.80 -5.39 -12.59
CA LEU A 404 23.35 -6.37 -11.65
C LEU A 404 22.85 -7.80 -11.87
N GLY A 405 21.71 -8.00 -12.54
CA GLY A 405 20.94 -9.24 -12.48
C GLY A 405 20.23 -9.43 -11.13
N TYR A 406 19.30 -10.40 -11.03
CA TYR A 406 18.48 -10.54 -9.82
C TYR A 406 19.28 -10.92 -8.57
N GLU A 407 20.23 -11.85 -8.66
CA GLU A 407 21.03 -12.30 -7.51
C GLU A 407 21.80 -11.13 -6.87
N ASN A 408 22.61 -10.42 -7.66
CA ASN A 408 23.38 -9.28 -7.16
C ASN A 408 22.47 -8.10 -6.80
N PHE A 409 21.31 -7.95 -7.44
CA PHE A 409 20.31 -6.96 -7.06
C PHE A 409 19.80 -7.20 -5.63
N PHE A 410 19.47 -8.43 -5.25
CA PHE A 410 19.05 -8.72 -3.88
C PHE A 410 20.19 -8.55 -2.87
N ILE A 411 21.44 -8.84 -3.25
CA ILE A 411 22.62 -8.52 -2.42
C ILE A 411 22.70 -7.00 -2.21
N TRP A 412 22.53 -6.21 -3.29
CA TRP A 412 22.47 -4.75 -3.21
C TRP A 412 21.34 -4.27 -2.30
N VAL A 413 20.15 -4.86 -2.41
CA VAL A 413 19.02 -4.52 -1.56
C VAL A 413 19.35 -4.72 -0.07
N VAL A 414 20.00 -5.83 0.30
CA VAL A 414 20.47 -6.07 1.68
C VAL A 414 21.47 -4.98 2.11
N ILE A 415 22.45 -4.66 1.28
CA ILE A 415 23.43 -3.59 1.56
C ILE A 415 22.72 -2.24 1.75
N ALA A 416 21.72 -1.95 0.92
CA ALA A 416 20.93 -0.71 0.99
C ALA A 416 20.10 -0.58 2.28
N THR A 417 19.90 -1.66 3.05
CA THR A 417 19.26 -1.57 4.38
C THR A 417 20.20 -1.10 5.49
N ILE A 418 21.54 -1.24 5.31
CA ILE A 418 22.54 -0.94 6.35
C ILE A 418 22.48 0.51 6.83
N PRO A 419 22.38 1.54 5.96
CA PRO A 419 22.27 2.92 6.41
C PRO A 419 21.08 3.17 7.34
N GLY A 420 19.90 2.57 7.04
CA GLY A 420 18.73 2.62 7.91
C GLY A 420 18.97 1.99 9.28
N LEU A 421 19.67 0.84 9.30
CA LEU A 421 20.08 0.16 10.53
C LEU A 421 21.00 1.02 11.37
N ILE A 422 21.99 1.66 10.76
CA ILE A 422 22.92 2.57 11.45
C ILE A 422 22.17 3.76 12.04
N LEU A 423 21.32 4.42 11.22
CA LEU A 423 20.55 5.58 11.65
C LEU A 423 19.58 5.23 12.79
N SER A 424 19.04 4.02 12.84
CA SER A 424 18.13 3.58 13.91
C SER A 424 18.76 3.66 15.31
N ARG A 425 20.09 3.62 15.42
CA ARG A 425 20.84 3.73 16.69
C ARG A 425 20.94 5.16 17.22
N PHE A 426 20.72 6.15 16.37
CA PHE A 426 20.79 7.58 16.73
C PHE A 426 19.43 8.19 17.02
N LEU A 427 18.35 7.41 16.91
CA LEU A 427 17.00 7.87 17.18
C LEU A 427 16.78 8.07 18.69
N ILE A 428 16.16 9.18 19.04
CA ILE A 428 15.82 9.51 20.42
C ILE A 428 14.31 9.51 20.58
N PHE A 429 13.82 8.70 21.50
CA PHE A 429 12.43 8.64 21.93
C PHE A 429 12.33 8.14 23.38
N PRO A 430 11.23 8.40 24.11
CA PRO A 430 11.07 7.95 25.50
C PRO A 430 11.18 6.42 25.64
N LYS A 431 11.80 5.94 26.71
CA LYS A 431 12.03 4.50 26.94
C LYS A 431 10.75 3.66 26.87
N ASP A 432 9.66 4.18 27.42
CA ASP A 432 8.37 3.48 27.47
C ASP A 432 7.40 3.90 26.35
N PHE A 433 7.89 4.61 25.32
CA PHE A 433 7.04 5.05 24.22
C PHE A 433 6.39 3.85 23.52
N GLY A 434 5.06 3.89 23.41
CA GLY A 434 4.26 2.81 22.81
C GLY A 434 3.87 1.68 23.76
N LYS A 435 4.38 1.65 25.01
CA LYS A 435 3.94 0.70 26.03
C LYS A 435 2.56 1.12 26.56
N LYS A 436 1.66 0.15 26.70
CA LYS A 436 0.37 0.37 27.36
C LYS A 436 0.63 0.70 28.83
N ALA A 437 0.01 1.78 29.36
CA ALA A 437 0.06 2.05 30.80
C ALA A 437 -0.52 0.85 31.55
N GLU A 438 0.18 0.39 32.57
CA GLU A 438 -0.38 -0.61 33.48
C GLU A 438 -1.59 0.04 34.14
N GLU A 439 -2.75 -0.59 34.02
CA GLU A 439 -3.94 -0.21 34.80
C GLU A 439 -3.58 -0.44 36.28
N VAL A 440 -3.43 0.67 37.04
CA VAL A 440 -3.20 0.66 38.49
C VAL A 440 -4.50 0.31 39.21
#